data_3d6df4cacea1f692b0203bab78c908c9
#
_entry.id   3d6df4cacea1f692b0203bab78c908c9
#
_cell.length_a   1.000
_cell.length_b   1.000
_cell.length_c   1.000
_cell.angle_alpha   90.00
_cell.angle_beta   90.00
_cell.angle_gamma   90.00
#
_symmetry.space_group_name_H-M   'P 1'
#
loop_
_entity.id
_entity.type
_entity.pdbx_description
1 polymer ?
#
loop_
_entity_poly.entity_id
_entity_poly.type
_entity_poly.pdbx_seq_one_letter_code
_entity_poly.pdbx_strand_id
1 'polypeptide(L)'
;IVKDIPQLSLKGGAVQGTLVTPSAWLTETAAADPESSTEVWAKHLADHGYTVRAPRLPGHGTTWQEMNSTVWQDWYAEIERSFRELSKTCDKVFVMGLSMGGSLALRLAEEKGNGIAGLVLVNPAVHSERQDRHLLPFLRLVIPAFPGIVNDIKKTGQDEGGYPKIPLKAAYSLTHLWAAVKADITKVDQPLLIFRSTDDHVVEPSNTAWILANVASKDAEEVVLHDSYHVATMDNDAETIYDGSADFVERILAERS
;
A
#
# COMPACT_ATOMS: atom_id res chain seq x y z
N ILE A 1 -0.42 10.87 16.37
CA ILE A 1 -1.90 10.81 16.47
C ILE A 1 -2.40 11.13 15.07
N VAL A 2 -2.62 10.11 14.25
CA VAL A 2 -3.33 10.30 12.97
C VAL A 2 -4.72 10.79 13.37
N LYS A 3 -4.99 12.06 13.11
CA LYS A 3 -6.35 12.58 13.22
C LYS A 3 -7.20 11.82 12.23
N ASP A 4 -8.31 11.27 12.67
CA ASP A 4 -9.35 10.79 11.77
C ASP A 4 -9.65 11.93 10.79
N ILE A 5 -9.42 11.69 9.49
CA ILE A 5 -9.82 12.66 8.46
C ILE A 5 -11.33 12.80 8.61
N PRO A 6 -11.88 14.02 8.77
CA PRO A 6 -13.30 14.20 9.02
C PRO A 6 -14.12 13.50 7.95
N GLN A 7 -15.11 12.69 8.35
CA GLN A 7 -16.05 12.07 7.43
C GLN A 7 -16.83 13.16 6.71
N LEU A 8 -16.53 13.38 5.44
CA LEU A 8 -17.35 14.20 4.54
C LEU A 8 -18.52 13.34 4.04
N SER A 9 -19.69 13.57 4.59
CA SER A 9 -20.93 12.95 4.12
C SER A 9 -21.45 13.72 2.91
N LEU A 10 -21.49 13.07 1.76
CA LEU A 10 -22.15 13.61 0.58
C LEU A 10 -23.67 13.43 0.72
N LYS A 11 -24.42 14.50 0.50
CA LYS A 11 -25.88 14.48 0.45
C LYS A 11 -26.33 13.81 -0.86
N GLY A 12 -26.95 12.63 -0.78
CA GLY A 12 -27.85 12.13 -1.81
C GLY A 12 -27.29 11.17 -2.85
N GLY A 13 -26.20 10.43 -2.56
CA GLY A 13 -25.69 9.35 -3.41
C GLY A 13 -25.18 8.17 -2.58
N ALA A 14 -24.93 7.02 -3.22
CA ALA A 14 -24.29 5.88 -2.57
C ALA A 14 -22.95 6.31 -1.95
N VAL A 15 -22.72 5.95 -0.67
CA VAL A 15 -21.49 6.33 0.04
C VAL A 15 -20.35 5.44 -0.43
N GLN A 16 -19.27 6.04 -0.89
CA GLN A 16 -18.08 5.35 -1.38
C GLN A 16 -16.96 5.43 -0.34
N GLY A 17 -16.22 4.35 -0.18
CA GLY A 17 -15.11 4.29 0.77
C GLY A 17 -13.82 3.83 0.11
N THR A 18 -12.73 4.46 0.49
CA THR A 18 -11.38 4.10 0.03
C THR A 18 -10.50 3.79 1.24
N LEU A 19 -9.85 2.64 1.20
CA LEU A 19 -8.85 2.22 2.19
C LEU A 19 -7.46 2.35 1.57
N VAL A 20 -6.68 3.29 2.05
CA VAL A 20 -5.28 3.48 1.63
C VAL A 20 -4.35 2.82 2.65
N THR A 21 -3.46 1.96 2.18
CA THR A 21 -2.52 1.24 3.02
C THR A 21 -1.11 1.79 2.86
N PRO A 22 -0.39 2.08 3.96
CA PRO A 22 0.91 2.70 3.91
C PRO A 22 2.03 1.78 3.38
N SER A 23 3.15 2.39 3.02
CA SER A 23 4.42 1.73 2.71
C SER A 23 5.07 1.10 3.94
N ALA A 24 6.08 0.24 3.70
CA ALA A 24 6.57 -0.73 4.69
C ALA A 24 7.29 -0.15 5.92
N TRP A 25 7.87 1.05 5.91
CA TRP A 25 8.85 1.42 6.94
C TRP A 25 8.77 2.88 7.40
N LEU A 26 7.56 3.44 7.52
CA LEU A 26 7.38 4.83 7.91
C LEU A 26 7.68 5.08 9.40
N THR A 27 8.50 6.08 9.70
CA THR A 27 8.65 6.63 11.05
C THR A 27 7.69 7.79 11.25
N GLU A 28 7.15 7.96 12.47
CA GLU A 28 6.70 9.27 12.89
C GLU A 28 7.94 10.11 13.20
N THR A 29 8.41 10.93 12.29
CA THR A 29 9.03 12.17 12.69
C THR A 29 7.89 13.09 13.10
N ALA A 30 7.41 12.85 14.32
CA ALA A 30 6.48 13.75 14.94
C ALA A 30 7.08 15.14 14.91
N ALA A 31 6.29 16.07 14.50
CA ALA A 31 6.31 17.46 14.92
C ALA A 31 6.78 18.54 13.95
N ALA A 32 7.22 18.32 12.75
CA ALA A 32 7.58 19.45 11.91
C ALA A 32 6.98 19.49 10.50
N ASP A 33 6.64 18.33 9.89
CA ASP A 33 5.96 18.34 8.59
C ASP A 33 5.25 17.00 8.35
N PRO A 34 3.93 17.00 8.19
CA PRO A 34 3.11 15.84 8.50
C PRO A 34 2.60 15.05 7.28
N GLU A 35 3.17 15.19 6.12
CA GLU A 35 2.63 14.51 4.94
C GLU A 35 3.36 13.18 4.71
N SER A 36 2.85 12.10 5.29
CA SER A 36 3.31 10.75 4.96
C SER A 36 2.98 10.38 3.50
N SER A 37 3.73 9.45 2.92
CA SER A 37 3.59 9.01 1.52
C SER A 37 2.16 8.61 1.11
N THR A 38 1.31 8.29 2.05
CA THR A 38 -0.09 7.91 1.82
C THR A 38 -1.10 8.98 2.25
N GLU A 39 -0.69 9.99 3.05
CA GLU A 39 -1.60 11.00 3.57
C GLU A 39 -2.04 11.98 2.48
N VAL A 40 -1.11 12.46 1.64
CA VAL A 40 -1.44 13.34 0.52
C VAL A 40 -2.35 12.65 -0.47
N TRP A 41 -2.07 11.39 -0.80
CA TRP A 41 -2.92 10.57 -1.65
C TRP A 41 -4.32 10.38 -1.04
N ALA A 42 -4.40 10.04 0.24
CA ALA A 42 -5.67 9.91 0.96
C ALA A 42 -6.46 11.23 1.00
N LYS A 43 -5.77 12.36 1.19
CA LYS A 43 -6.37 13.69 1.18
C LYS A 43 -6.94 14.04 -0.19
N HIS A 44 -6.19 13.78 -1.27
CA HIS A 44 -6.66 14.02 -2.65
C HIS A 44 -7.97 13.27 -2.92
N LEU A 45 -8.07 11.99 -2.54
CA LEU A 45 -9.30 11.21 -2.67
C LEU A 45 -10.44 11.75 -1.79
N ALA A 46 -10.14 12.22 -0.59
CA ALA A 46 -11.14 12.83 0.28
C ALA A 46 -11.67 14.16 -0.31
N ASP A 47 -10.81 14.95 -0.94
CA ASP A 47 -11.19 16.20 -1.63
C ASP A 47 -12.09 15.92 -2.87
N HIS A 48 -12.01 14.70 -3.46
CA HIS A 48 -12.95 14.21 -4.47
C HIS A 48 -14.28 13.66 -3.88
N GLY A 49 -14.47 13.77 -2.58
CA GLY A 49 -15.71 13.42 -1.90
C GLY A 49 -15.81 11.97 -1.43
N TYR A 50 -14.74 11.20 -1.48
CA TYR A 50 -14.73 9.84 -0.96
C TYR A 50 -14.54 9.80 0.56
N THR A 51 -15.12 8.81 1.23
CA THR A 51 -14.80 8.51 2.63
C THR A 51 -13.49 7.71 2.67
N VAL A 52 -12.44 8.26 3.24
CA VAL A 52 -11.10 7.66 3.21
C VAL A 52 -10.67 7.20 4.60
N ARG A 53 -10.00 6.06 4.68
CA ARG A 53 -9.26 5.59 5.85
C ARG A 53 -7.83 5.25 5.45
N ALA A 54 -6.88 5.81 6.19
CA ALA A 54 -5.45 5.52 6.09
C ALA A 54 -4.97 5.06 7.48
N PRO A 55 -5.12 3.76 7.83
CA PRO A 55 -4.76 3.29 9.15
C PRO A 55 -3.24 3.24 9.33
N ARG A 56 -2.77 3.65 10.50
CA ARG A 56 -1.40 3.41 10.91
C ARG A 56 -1.25 1.95 11.34
N LEU A 57 -0.39 1.22 10.65
CA LEU A 57 -0.15 -0.18 10.97
C LEU A 57 0.68 -0.33 12.26
N PRO A 58 0.50 -1.42 13.04
CA PRO A 58 1.32 -1.70 14.21
C PRO A 58 2.82 -1.67 13.88
N GLY A 59 3.59 -0.95 14.71
CA GLY A 59 5.02 -0.76 14.52
C GLY A 59 5.41 0.30 13.50
N HIS A 60 4.49 0.86 12.71
CA HIS A 60 4.76 1.97 11.79
C HIS A 60 4.63 3.30 12.54
N GLY A 61 5.44 4.29 12.15
CA GLY A 61 5.44 5.60 12.81
C GLY A 61 5.90 5.55 14.27
N THR A 62 6.80 4.62 14.63
CA THR A 62 7.32 4.43 15.98
C THR A 62 8.85 4.27 15.94
N THR A 63 9.35 3.10 16.24
CA THR A 63 10.78 2.75 16.15
C THR A 63 10.97 1.45 15.39
N TRP A 64 12.14 1.26 14.76
CA TRP A 64 12.45 -0.01 14.11
C TRP A 64 12.44 -1.20 15.09
N GLN A 65 12.69 -0.96 16.39
CA GLN A 65 12.63 -1.97 17.45
C GLN A 65 11.19 -2.43 17.69
N GLU A 66 10.24 -1.51 17.77
CA GLU A 66 8.81 -1.83 17.88
C GLU A 66 8.31 -2.52 16.61
N MET A 67 8.69 -2.03 15.44
CA MET A 67 8.40 -2.71 14.18
C MET A 67 8.93 -4.15 14.16
N ASN A 68 10.12 -4.39 14.70
CA ASN A 68 10.74 -5.72 14.77
C ASN A 68 10.00 -6.70 15.72
N SER A 69 9.06 -6.22 16.51
CA SER A 69 8.18 -7.04 17.36
C SER A 69 6.83 -7.37 16.72
N THR A 70 6.52 -6.79 15.56
CA THR A 70 5.27 -7.03 14.83
C THR A 70 5.45 -8.07 13.73
N VAL A 71 4.34 -8.65 13.29
CA VAL A 71 4.27 -9.61 12.18
C VAL A 71 3.21 -9.17 11.18
N TRP A 72 3.24 -9.73 9.98
CA TRP A 72 2.32 -9.34 8.91
C TRP A 72 0.84 -9.53 9.28
N GLN A 73 0.54 -10.46 10.15
CA GLN A 73 -0.83 -10.69 10.64
C GLN A 73 -1.35 -9.50 11.46
N ASP A 74 -0.48 -8.83 12.23
CA ASP A 74 -0.85 -7.63 12.99
C ASP A 74 -1.21 -6.48 12.02
N TRP A 75 -0.42 -6.31 10.97
CA TRP A 75 -0.66 -5.31 9.93
C TRP A 75 -1.95 -5.60 9.17
N TYR A 76 -2.14 -6.86 8.79
CA TYR A 76 -3.34 -7.31 8.09
C TYR A 76 -4.60 -7.13 8.95
N ALA A 77 -4.55 -7.46 10.23
CA ALA A 77 -5.69 -7.31 11.14
C ALA A 77 -6.16 -5.83 11.21
N GLU A 78 -5.23 -4.87 11.17
CA GLU A 78 -5.57 -3.44 11.17
C GLU A 78 -6.23 -3.01 9.85
N ILE A 79 -5.72 -3.49 8.72
CA ILE A 79 -6.33 -3.27 7.40
C ILE A 79 -7.74 -3.88 7.34
N GLU A 80 -7.87 -5.12 7.79
CA GLU A 80 -9.17 -5.79 7.83
C GLU A 80 -10.18 -5.09 8.75
N ARG A 81 -9.73 -4.57 9.88
CA ARG A 81 -10.56 -3.77 10.79
C ARG A 81 -11.08 -2.50 10.09
N SER A 82 -10.17 -1.78 9.44
CA SER A 82 -10.50 -0.55 8.70
C SER A 82 -11.45 -0.81 7.53
N PHE A 83 -11.25 -1.90 6.80
CA PHE A 83 -12.16 -2.35 5.74
C PHE A 83 -13.56 -2.64 6.30
N ARG A 84 -13.65 -3.39 7.40
CA ARG A 84 -14.95 -3.68 8.03
C ARG A 84 -15.69 -2.44 8.52
N GLU A 85 -14.95 -1.42 8.96
CA GLU A 85 -15.55 -0.16 9.38
C GLU A 85 -16.09 0.65 8.19
N LEU A 86 -15.35 0.74 7.08
CA LEU A 86 -15.83 1.36 5.85
C LEU A 86 -17.07 0.63 5.30
N SER A 87 -17.03 -0.69 5.28
CA SER A 87 -18.13 -1.52 4.75
C SER A 87 -19.46 -1.41 5.53
N LYS A 88 -19.46 -0.77 6.72
CA LYS A 88 -20.69 -0.47 7.45
C LYS A 88 -21.43 0.75 6.91
N THR A 89 -20.73 1.65 6.25
CA THR A 89 -21.24 2.97 5.84
C THR A 89 -21.07 3.25 4.35
N CYS A 90 -20.30 2.44 3.65
CA CYS A 90 -20.00 2.59 2.23
C CYS A 90 -20.51 1.38 1.44
N ASP A 91 -21.23 1.62 0.35
CA ASP A 91 -21.75 0.57 -0.54
C ASP A 91 -20.65 -0.09 -1.38
N LYS A 92 -19.60 0.65 -1.69
CA LYS A 92 -18.41 0.21 -2.43
C LYS A 92 -17.15 0.60 -1.70
N VAL A 93 -16.21 -0.32 -1.58
CA VAL A 93 -14.90 -0.07 -0.97
C VAL A 93 -13.81 -0.39 -1.98
N PHE A 94 -12.94 0.59 -2.22
CA PHE A 94 -11.71 0.43 -2.99
C PHE A 94 -10.53 0.32 -2.04
N VAL A 95 -9.52 -0.46 -2.41
CA VAL A 95 -8.33 -0.66 -1.58
C VAL A 95 -7.10 -0.23 -2.37
N MET A 96 -6.28 0.60 -1.75
CA MET A 96 -5.09 1.15 -2.38
C MET A 96 -3.86 0.87 -1.53
N GLY A 97 -2.72 0.63 -2.16
CA GLY A 97 -1.51 0.30 -1.41
C GLY A 97 -0.21 0.54 -2.15
N LEU A 98 0.75 1.13 -1.43
CA LEU A 98 2.13 1.31 -1.88
C LEU A 98 3.01 0.17 -1.32
N SER A 99 3.86 -0.43 -2.15
CA SER A 99 4.89 -1.40 -1.75
C SER A 99 4.31 -2.60 -0.95
N MET A 100 4.67 -2.79 0.31
CA MET A 100 4.07 -3.77 1.22
C MET A 100 2.55 -3.57 1.36
N GLY A 101 2.09 -2.32 1.34
CA GLY A 101 0.66 -2.01 1.33
C GLY A 101 -0.07 -2.62 0.15
N GLY A 102 0.59 -2.74 -1.01
CA GLY A 102 0.09 -3.48 -2.16
C GLY A 102 -0.09 -4.97 -1.89
N SER A 103 0.86 -5.61 -1.17
CA SER A 103 0.70 -7.01 -0.73
C SER A 103 -0.49 -7.19 0.23
N LEU A 104 -0.66 -6.26 1.17
CA LEU A 104 -1.79 -6.28 2.10
C LEU A 104 -3.13 -6.07 1.38
N ALA A 105 -3.17 -5.17 0.39
CA ALA A 105 -4.34 -4.93 -0.44
C ALA A 105 -4.73 -6.19 -1.25
N LEU A 106 -3.75 -6.84 -1.87
CA LEU A 106 -3.96 -8.12 -2.58
C LEU A 106 -4.49 -9.19 -1.61
N ARG A 107 -3.85 -9.36 -0.44
CA ARG A 107 -4.30 -10.31 0.57
C ARG A 107 -5.74 -10.05 1.01
N LEU A 108 -6.11 -8.80 1.21
CA LEU A 108 -7.47 -8.43 1.56
C LEU A 108 -8.45 -8.77 0.43
N ALA A 109 -8.08 -8.52 -0.83
CA ALA A 109 -8.90 -8.85 -2.00
C ALA A 109 -9.14 -10.36 -2.13
N GLU A 110 -8.11 -11.18 -1.91
CA GLU A 110 -8.20 -12.64 -1.89
C GLU A 110 -9.21 -13.17 -0.86
N GLU A 111 -9.31 -12.49 0.30
CA GLU A 111 -10.20 -12.92 1.38
C GLU A 111 -11.61 -12.32 1.32
N LYS A 112 -11.75 -11.11 0.78
CA LYS A 112 -13.04 -10.38 0.76
C LYS A 112 -13.77 -10.47 -0.58
N GLY A 113 -13.08 -10.86 -1.65
CA GLY A 113 -13.69 -11.06 -2.97
C GLY A 113 -14.54 -9.88 -3.40
N ASN A 114 -15.79 -10.12 -3.72
CA ASN A 114 -16.76 -9.10 -4.16
C ASN A 114 -17.05 -7.96 -3.15
N GLY A 115 -16.54 -8.06 -1.92
CA GLY A 115 -16.60 -6.97 -0.95
C GLY A 115 -15.71 -5.79 -1.31
N ILE A 116 -14.74 -5.99 -2.24
CA ILE A 116 -13.85 -4.96 -2.75
C ILE A 116 -14.24 -4.63 -4.19
N ALA A 117 -14.45 -3.35 -4.46
CA ALA A 117 -14.91 -2.86 -5.76
C ALA A 117 -13.76 -2.73 -6.78
N GLY A 118 -12.55 -2.45 -6.33
CA GLY A 118 -11.35 -2.34 -7.14
C GLY A 118 -10.10 -2.10 -6.32
N LEU A 119 -8.94 -2.28 -6.95
CA LEU A 119 -7.61 -2.16 -6.34
C LEU A 119 -6.76 -1.14 -7.10
N VAL A 120 -6.03 -0.31 -6.36
CA VAL A 120 -4.96 0.54 -6.91
C VAL A 120 -3.67 0.25 -6.17
N LEU A 121 -2.65 -0.18 -6.90
CA LEU A 121 -1.36 -0.55 -6.34
C LEU A 121 -0.25 0.34 -6.90
N VAL A 122 0.67 0.77 -6.04
CA VAL A 122 1.84 1.56 -6.44
C VAL A 122 3.08 0.77 -6.05
N ASN A 123 3.94 0.46 -7.01
CA ASN A 123 5.17 -0.31 -6.80
C ASN A 123 4.99 -1.51 -5.85
N PRO A 124 3.99 -2.40 -6.09
CA PRO A 124 3.61 -3.46 -5.16
C PRO A 124 4.70 -4.51 -5.01
N ALA A 125 5.01 -4.92 -3.77
CA ALA A 125 6.04 -5.91 -3.46
C ALA A 125 5.42 -7.28 -3.15
N VAL A 126 5.65 -8.30 -3.96
CA VAL A 126 5.21 -9.69 -3.70
C VAL A 126 6.38 -10.70 -3.69
N HIS A 127 7.59 -10.22 -3.96
CA HIS A 127 8.84 -10.97 -3.80
C HIS A 127 10.04 -10.00 -3.79
N SER A 128 11.23 -10.55 -3.62
CA SER A 128 12.50 -9.86 -3.86
C SER A 128 13.46 -10.79 -4.59
N GLU A 129 14.23 -10.26 -5.53
CA GLU A 129 15.27 -11.01 -6.26
C GLU A 129 16.60 -11.04 -5.53
N ARG A 130 16.71 -10.36 -4.38
CA ARG A 130 17.94 -10.29 -3.58
C ARG A 130 18.39 -11.68 -3.13
N GLN A 131 19.66 -12.01 -3.38
CA GLN A 131 20.25 -13.31 -3.04
C GLN A 131 20.36 -13.53 -1.52
N ASP A 132 20.58 -12.45 -0.76
CA ASP A 132 20.73 -12.48 0.69
C ASP A 132 19.43 -12.82 1.45
N ARG A 133 18.26 -12.77 0.78
CA ARG A 133 16.97 -13.17 1.37
C ARG A 133 16.98 -14.61 1.92
N HIS A 134 17.77 -15.49 1.30
CA HIS A 134 17.87 -16.89 1.74
C HIS A 134 18.56 -17.04 3.10
N LEU A 135 19.36 -16.06 3.52
CA LEU A 135 20.01 -16.00 4.82
C LEU A 135 19.11 -15.38 5.90
N LEU A 136 18.03 -14.68 5.51
CA LEU A 136 17.16 -13.95 6.42
C LEU A 136 16.58 -14.83 7.56
N PRO A 137 16.17 -16.11 7.34
CA PRO A 137 15.69 -16.99 8.41
C PRO A 137 16.70 -17.19 9.55
N PHE A 138 17.99 -17.14 9.24
CA PHE A 138 19.08 -17.31 10.21
C PHE A 138 19.53 -15.97 10.77
N LEU A 139 19.74 -14.99 9.90
CA LEU A 139 20.26 -13.67 10.31
C LEU A 139 19.34 -12.99 11.33
N ARG A 140 18.03 -13.07 11.17
CA ARG A 140 17.04 -12.49 12.11
C ARG A 140 17.17 -13.01 13.55
N LEU A 141 17.84 -14.14 13.77
CA LEU A 141 18.01 -14.73 15.10
C LEU A 141 19.20 -14.10 15.85
N VAL A 142 20.17 -13.58 15.11
CA VAL A 142 21.45 -13.07 15.65
C VAL A 142 21.65 -11.57 15.40
N ILE A 143 21.01 -11.02 14.37
CA ILE A 143 21.07 -9.60 13.99
C ILE A 143 19.68 -9.03 14.00
N PRO A 144 19.38 -8.01 14.82
CA PRO A 144 18.01 -7.46 14.92
C PRO A 144 17.62 -6.60 13.72
N ALA A 145 18.58 -5.90 13.09
CA ALA A 145 18.32 -5.01 11.96
C ALA A 145 19.56 -4.79 11.10
N PHE A 146 19.34 -4.47 9.81
CA PHE A 146 20.38 -4.07 8.85
C PHE A 146 20.14 -2.62 8.38
N PRO A 147 21.19 -1.91 7.89
CA PRO A 147 21.00 -0.68 7.14
C PRO A 147 20.05 -0.91 5.97
N GLY A 148 19.10 0.01 5.77
CA GLY A 148 18.14 -0.04 4.69
C GLY A 148 18.28 1.11 3.70
N ILE A 149 17.65 1.00 2.54
CA ILE A 149 17.39 2.12 1.66
C ILE A 149 16.24 2.89 2.29
N VAL A 150 16.44 4.18 2.48
CA VAL A 150 15.42 5.13 2.94
C VAL A 150 15.35 6.27 1.95
N ASN A 151 14.19 6.92 1.83
CA ASN A 151 13.99 8.05 0.93
C ASN A 151 14.34 7.71 -0.53
N ASP A 152 13.84 6.59 -1.04
CA ASP A 152 13.94 6.30 -2.48
C ASP A 152 12.93 7.16 -3.25
N ILE A 153 13.22 8.48 -3.27
CA ILE A 153 12.44 9.55 -3.88
C ILE A 153 13.39 10.38 -4.75
N LYS A 154 13.02 10.58 -6.02
CA LYS A 154 13.81 11.34 -6.98
C LYS A 154 13.68 12.84 -6.76
N LYS A 155 12.49 13.30 -6.36
CA LYS A 155 12.17 14.68 -6.05
C LYS A 155 12.96 15.15 -4.84
N THR A 156 13.75 16.21 -5.02
CA THR A 156 14.58 16.76 -3.95
C THR A 156 13.76 17.39 -2.84
N GLY A 157 14.24 17.26 -1.59
CA GLY A 157 13.61 17.90 -0.43
C GLY A 157 12.44 17.13 0.17
N GLN A 158 12.18 15.92 -0.30
CA GLN A 158 11.18 15.03 0.29
C GLN A 158 11.84 14.08 1.30
N ASP A 159 11.11 13.73 2.34
CA ASP A 159 11.51 12.73 3.33
C ASP A 159 10.28 11.87 3.70
N GLU A 160 10.32 10.58 3.38
CA GLU A 160 9.26 9.64 3.76
C GLU A 160 9.25 9.31 5.26
N GLY A 161 10.25 9.76 6.01
CA GLY A 161 10.42 9.41 7.43
C GLY A 161 10.70 7.92 7.68
N GLY A 162 11.35 7.24 6.75
CA GLY A 162 11.66 5.81 6.84
C GLY A 162 12.64 5.46 7.97
N TYR A 163 12.58 4.23 8.50
CA TYR A 163 13.56 3.77 9.48
C TYR A 163 14.95 3.63 8.86
N PRO A 164 16.01 4.12 9.52
CA PRO A 164 17.37 3.99 9.00
C PRO A 164 17.88 2.54 8.97
N LYS A 165 17.09 1.61 9.54
CA LYS A 165 17.40 0.18 9.62
C LYS A 165 16.17 -0.65 9.27
N ILE A 166 16.37 -1.69 8.48
CA ILE A 166 15.37 -2.72 8.19
C ILE A 166 15.33 -3.71 9.36
N PRO A 167 14.22 -3.83 10.09
CA PRO A 167 14.06 -4.79 11.18
C PRO A 167 13.88 -6.20 10.62
N LEU A 168 14.82 -7.12 10.91
CA LEU A 168 14.91 -8.39 10.18
C LEU A 168 13.79 -9.39 10.51
N LYS A 169 13.21 -9.34 11.72
CA LYS A 169 12.05 -10.20 12.03
C LYS A 169 10.81 -9.76 11.25
N ALA A 170 10.58 -8.45 11.16
CA ALA A 170 9.49 -7.91 10.37
C ALA A 170 9.69 -8.17 8.86
N ALA A 171 10.91 -7.98 8.35
CA ALA A 171 11.25 -8.32 6.97
C ALA A 171 11.05 -9.82 6.67
N TYR A 172 11.41 -10.69 7.60
CA TYR A 172 11.12 -12.12 7.48
C TYR A 172 9.61 -12.39 7.50
N SER A 173 8.86 -11.72 8.36
CA SER A 173 7.40 -11.84 8.38
C SER A 173 6.75 -11.40 7.07
N LEU A 174 7.29 -10.35 6.42
CA LEU A 174 6.84 -9.91 5.10
C LEU A 174 6.99 -11.02 4.03
N THR A 175 8.05 -11.83 4.09
CA THR A 175 8.19 -12.96 3.15
C THR A 175 7.08 -14.00 3.29
N HIS A 176 6.50 -14.14 4.48
CA HIS A 176 5.34 -15.01 4.71
C HIS A 176 4.06 -14.41 4.16
N LEU A 177 3.88 -13.07 4.23
CA LEU A 177 2.79 -12.39 3.54
C LEU A 177 2.88 -12.63 2.03
N TRP A 178 4.06 -12.46 1.42
CA TRP A 178 4.25 -12.74 -0.01
C TRP A 178 3.92 -14.19 -0.38
N ALA A 179 4.29 -15.14 0.48
CA ALA A 179 3.95 -16.54 0.26
C ALA A 179 2.42 -16.77 0.32
N ALA A 180 1.73 -16.13 1.27
CA ALA A 180 0.28 -16.21 1.40
C ALA A 180 -0.43 -15.60 0.18
N VAL A 181 -0.03 -14.40 -0.25
CA VAL A 181 -0.56 -13.76 -1.47
C VAL A 181 -0.34 -14.65 -2.69
N LYS A 182 0.87 -15.18 -2.88
CA LYS A 182 1.16 -16.04 -4.04
C LYS A 182 0.33 -17.32 -4.07
N ALA A 183 -0.04 -17.85 -2.92
CA ALA A 183 -0.85 -19.06 -2.84
C ALA A 183 -2.30 -18.85 -3.31
N ASP A 184 -2.82 -17.64 -3.13
CA ASP A 184 -4.23 -17.32 -3.34
C ASP A 184 -4.48 -16.27 -4.46
N ILE A 185 -3.45 -15.78 -5.15
CA ILE A 185 -3.52 -14.66 -6.09
C ILE A 185 -4.57 -14.82 -7.19
N THR A 186 -4.88 -16.04 -7.59
CA THR A 186 -5.92 -16.35 -8.58
C THR A 186 -7.35 -16.05 -8.08
N LYS A 187 -7.51 -15.70 -6.80
CA LYS A 187 -8.78 -15.23 -6.24
C LYS A 187 -9.01 -13.73 -6.46
N VAL A 188 -7.97 -12.99 -6.87
CA VAL A 188 -8.06 -11.56 -7.17
C VAL A 188 -8.66 -11.40 -8.56
N ASP A 189 -9.95 -11.12 -8.63
CA ASP A 189 -10.73 -10.92 -9.86
C ASP A 189 -11.31 -9.51 -10.00
N GLN A 190 -11.06 -8.63 -9.02
CA GLN A 190 -11.49 -7.24 -9.02
C GLN A 190 -10.74 -6.43 -10.09
N PRO A 191 -11.33 -5.35 -10.62
CA PRO A 191 -10.60 -4.35 -11.39
C PRO A 191 -9.34 -3.89 -10.66
N LEU A 192 -8.23 -3.80 -11.40
CA LEU A 192 -6.90 -3.56 -10.84
C LEU A 192 -6.15 -2.51 -11.67
N LEU A 193 -5.71 -1.45 -11.01
CA LEU A 193 -4.79 -0.46 -11.55
C LEU A 193 -3.45 -0.54 -10.83
N ILE A 194 -2.34 -0.68 -11.57
CA ILE A 194 -0.99 -0.69 -11.00
C ILE A 194 -0.19 0.47 -11.59
N PHE A 195 0.36 1.30 -10.71
CA PHE A 195 1.40 2.28 -11.06
C PHE A 195 2.77 1.67 -10.77
N ARG A 196 3.68 1.69 -11.74
CA ARG A 196 5.03 1.15 -11.60
C ARG A 196 6.08 2.14 -12.08
N SER A 197 7.01 2.47 -11.19
CA SER A 197 8.19 3.27 -11.50
C SER A 197 9.18 2.50 -12.37
N THR A 198 9.77 3.16 -13.38
CA THR A 198 10.86 2.58 -14.18
C THR A 198 12.14 2.42 -13.41
N ASP A 199 12.42 3.34 -12.48
CA ASP A 199 13.68 3.47 -11.73
C ASP A 199 13.48 3.18 -10.23
N ASP A 200 12.76 2.09 -9.89
CA ASP A 200 12.56 1.63 -8.51
C ASP A 200 13.78 0.85 -8.03
N HIS A 201 14.44 1.33 -6.94
CA HIS A 201 15.64 0.69 -6.36
C HIS A 201 15.32 -0.28 -5.21
N VAL A 202 14.04 -0.44 -4.87
CA VAL A 202 13.56 -1.28 -3.75
C VAL A 202 12.78 -2.49 -4.23
N VAL A 203 11.90 -2.32 -5.22
CA VAL A 203 11.03 -3.37 -5.74
C VAL A 203 11.29 -3.57 -7.24
N GLU A 204 11.67 -4.78 -7.60
CA GLU A 204 11.99 -5.14 -8.98
C GLU A 204 10.72 -5.17 -9.87
N PRO A 205 10.82 -4.77 -11.16
CA PRO A 205 9.68 -4.75 -12.09
C PRO A 205 9.00 -6.11 -12.27
N SER A 206 9.71 -7.19 -11.97
CA SER A 206 9.18 -8.56 -11.98
C SER A 206 8.00 -8.76 -11.01
N ASN A 207 7.87 -7.92 -9.98
CA ASN A 207 6.74 -7.94 -9.05
C ASN A 207 5.42 -7.61 -9.75
N THR A 208 5.36 -6.48 -10.46
CA THR A 208 4.19 -6.08 -11.25
C THR A 208 3.90 -7.09 -12.36
N ALA A 209 4.91 -7.51 -13.11
CA ALA A 209 4.76 -8.51 -14.17
C ALA A 209 4.19 -9.83 -13.62
N TRP A 210 4.65 -10.27 -12.44
CA TRP A 210 4.14 -11.48 -11.81
C TRP A 210 2.68 -11.31 -11.35
N ILE A 211 2.30 -10.18 -10.76
CA ILE A 211 0.92 -9.90 -10.34
C ILE A 211 0.00 -9.96 -11.55
N LEU A 212 0.28 -9.19 -12.60
CA LEU A 212 -0.54 -9.13 -13.82
C LEU A 212 -0.68 -10.49 -14.53
N ALA A 213 0.35 -11.33 -14.46
CA ALA A 213 0.32 -12.67 -15.07
C ALA A 213 -0.49 -13.70 -14.26
N ASN A 214 -0.81 -13.44 -12.99
CA ASN A 214 -1.38 -14.45 -12.09
C ASN A 214 -2.74 -14.07 -11.48
N VAL A 215 -3.16 -12.80 -11.49
CA VAL A 215 -4.51 -12.40 -11.06
C VAL A 215 -5.57 -12.93 -12.01
N ALA A 216 -6.79 -13.16 -11.53
CA ALA A 216 -7.94 -13.51 -12.36
C ALA A 216 -8.70 -12.29 -12.90
N SER A 217 -8.28 -11.08 -12.56
CA SER A 217 -8.87 -9.84 -13.05
C SER A 217 -8.89 -9.80 -14.58
N LYS A 218 -10.03 -9.41 -15.14
CA LYS A 218 -10.19 -9.18 -16.58
C LYS A 218 -10.02 -7.69 -16.94
N ASP A 219 -9.95 -6.85 -15.96
CA ASP A 219 -9.77 -5.40 -16.04
C ASP A 219 -8.55 -5.04 -15.18
N ALA A 220 -7.36 -5.33 -15.72
CA ALA A 220 -6.08 -5.06 -15.07
C ALA A 220 -5.23 -4.16 -15.98
N GLU A 221 -4.84 -3.01 -15.46
CA GLU A 221 -4.09 -1.98 -16.17
C GLU A 221 -2.78 -1.65 -15.46
N GLU A 222 -1.73 -1.38 -16.24
CA GLU A 222 -0.44 -0.88 -15.75
C GLU A 222 -0.20 0.53 -16.30
N VAL A 223 0.10 1.47 -15.41
CA VAL A 223 0.59 2.81 -15.74
C VAL A 223 2.06 2.91 -15.34
N VAL A 224 2.92 3.20 -16.31
CA VAL A 224 4.37 3.31 -16.10
C VAL A 224 4.73 4.74 -15.73
N LEU A 225 5.42 4.90 -14.59
CA LEU A 225 5.93 6.16 -14.07
C LEU A 225 7.40 6.32 -14.48
N HIS A 226 7.72 7.41 -15.18
CA HIS A 226 9.05 7.62 -15.78
C HIS A 226 9.94 8.58 -14.99
N ASP A 227 9.38 9.31 -14.06
CA ASP A 227 10.10 10.34 -13.30
C ASP A 227 10.02 10.16 -11.78
N SER A 228 9.78 8.94 -11.32
CA SER A 228 9.69 8.61 -9.89
C SER A 228 10.49 7.37 -9.55
N TYR A 229 10.98 7.31 -8.30
CA TYR A 229 11.57 6.14 -7.67
C TYR A 229 10.51 5.34 -6.90
N HIS A 230 10.91 4.57 -5.88
CA HIS A 230 10.02 3.65 -5.16
C HIS A 230 8.82 4.34 -4.50
N VAL A 231 9.06 5.44 -3.78
CA VAL A 231 8.01 6.18 -3.04
C VAL A 231 7.33 7.18 -3.98
N ALA A 232 6.78 6.66 -5.07
CA ALA A 232 6.23 7.47 -6.17
C ALA A 232 5.07 8.40 -5.74
N THR A 233 4.40 8.09 -4.63
CA THR A 233 3.34 8.93 -4.05
C THR A 233 3.84 10.23 -3.42
N MET A 234 5.16 10.43 -3.30
CA MET A 234 5.78 11.68 -2.86
C MET A 234 6.75 12.25 -3.92
N ASP A 235 6.79 11.64 -5.09
CA ASP A 235 7.76 11.91 -6.13
C ASP A 235 7.16 12.75 -7.28
N ASN A 236 7.87 12.89 -8.38
CA ASN A 236 7.49 13.76 -9.50
C ASN A 236 6.20 13.32 -10.20
N ASP A 237 5.92 12.00 -10.27
CA ASP A 237 4.69 11.47 -10.86
C ASP A 237 3.53 11.32 -9.85
N ALA A 238 3.61 11.90 -8.65
CA ALA A 238 2.60 11.74 -7.61
C ALA A 238 1.19 12.15 -8.06
N GLU A 239 1.06 13.26 -8.77
CA GLU A 239 -0.23 13.73 -9.32
C GLU A 239 -0.83 12.73 -10.30
N THR A 240 -0.02 12.05 -11.12
CA THR A 240 -0.48 10.99 -12.02
C THR A 240 -1.11 9.83 -11.23
N ILE A 241 -0.55 9.50 -10.06
CA ILE A 241 -1.11 8.47 -9.18
C ILE A 241 -2.42 8.94 -8.56
N TYR A 242 -2.47 10.19 -8.11
CA TYR A 242 -3.64 10.72 -7.42
C TYR A 242 -4.85 10.83 -8.36
N ASP A 243 -4.66 11.50 -9.49
CA ASP A 243 -5.70 11.70 -10.50
C ASP A 243 -6.11 10.34 -11.12
N GLY A 244 -5.15 9.50 -11.51
CA GLY A 244 -5.44 8.20 -12.08
C GLY A 244 -6.16 7.26 -11.10
N SER A 245 -5.93 7.42 -9.78
CA SER A 245 -6.70 6.68 -8.76
C SER A 245 -8.14 7.16 -8.67
N ALA A 246 -8.37 8.48 -8.72
CA ALA A 246 -9.73 9.05 -8.71
C ALA A 246 -10.49 8.67 -9.98
N ASP A 247 -9.87 8.81 -11.15
CA ASP A 247 -10.45 8.43 -12.45
C ASP A 247 -10.82 6.94 -12.50
N PHE A 248 -9.94 6.07 -11.98
CA PHE A 248 -10.21 4.64 -11.86
C PHE A 248 -11.45 4.35 -11.00
N VAL A 249 -11.55 4.99 -9.83
CA VAL A 249 -12.72 4.86 -8.95
C VAL A 249 -13.99 5.31 -9.67
N GLU A 250 -13.97 6.49 -10.30
CA GLU A 250 -15.12 7.03 -11.04
C GLU A 250 -15.56 6.10 -12.19
N ARG A 251 -14.59 5.59 -12.96
CA ARG A 251 -14.86 4.63 -14.05
C ARG A 251 -15.59 3.38 -13.53
N ILE A 252 -15.09 2.75 -12.50
CA ILE A 252 -15.67 1.51 -11.94
C ILE A 252 -17.07 1.77 -11.35
N LEU A 253 -17.29 2.94 -10.77
CA LEU A 253 -18.60 3.31 -10.24
C LEU A 253 -19.63 3.53 -11.37
N ALA A 254 -19.22 4.16 -12.47
CA ALA A 254 -20.10 4.40 -13.63
C ALA A 254 -20.51 3.10 -14.34
N GLU A 255 -19.59 2.11 -14.43
CA GLU A 255 -19.85 0.82 -15.07
C GLU A 255 -20.80 -0.09 -14.27
N ARG A 256 -20.93 0.15 -12.96
CA ARG A 256 -21.69 -0.71 -12.04
C ARG A 256 -22.96 -0.03 -11.48
N SER A 257 -23.32 1.16 -12.02
CA SER A 257 -24.56 1.89 -11.75
C SER A 257 -25.65 1.44 -12.69
#